data_afe98dc5930ecf0e574047a90130ecad
#
_entry.id   afe98dc5930ecf0e574047a90130ecad
#
_cell.length_a   1.000
_cell.length_b   1.000
_cell.length_c   1.000
_cell.angle_alpha   90.00
_cell.angle_beta   90.00
_cell.angle_gamma   90.00
#
_symmetry.space_group_name_H-M   'P 1'
#
loop_
_entity.id
_entity.type
_entity.pdbx_description
1 polymer ?
#
loop_
_entity_poly.entity_id
_entity_poly.type
_entity_poly.pdbx_seq_one_letter_code
_entity_poly.pdbx_strand_id
1 'polypeptide(L)'
;RCTLWFDHHHTNKIDKPFEGAFKIVPSAAHVIYNYYKDRFTRDHSELIAAADKIDSADLSLDEVLYPEKYGVILLSMTILGRDEYDENYWNLLVHLFRKFEIDEVLKHPQVKARCDAAIEKNKIYKEILKKHTTLNGHVSITDFRAFTKMPTGNRFLVYSLFPEAVVSVKIRYDDADKTRIAVSVGHSIFNRNCKVNVGVMLSAFEGGGHRAAASCRFNAEKADDYIPKIIDILLRNEDNEG
;
A
#
# COMPACT_ATOMS: atom_id res chain seq x y z
N ARG A 1 -11.48 22.85 9.68
CA ARG A 1 -11.25 22.55 11.10
C ARG A 1 -11.69 21.11 11.31
N CYS A 2 -10.82 20.21 11.76
CA CYS A 2 -11.20 18.84 12.15
C CYS A 2 -11.91 18.92 13.51
N THR A 3 -13.12 18.35 13.60
CA THR A 3 -13.89 18.29 14.86
C THR A 3 -13.63 16.98 15.61
N LEU A 4 -13.34 15.90 14.85
CA LEU A 4 -13.00 14.59 15.41
C LEU A 4 -11.73 14.08 14.71
N TRP A 5 -10.80 13.52 15.48
CA TRP A 5 -9.56 12.98 14.95
C TRP A 5 -9.29 11.57 15.49
N PHE A 6 -9.03 10.63 14.56
CA PHE A 6 -8.68 9.25 14.86
C PHE A 6 -7.43 8.89 14.09
N ASP A 7 -6.39 8.39 14.77
CA ASP A 7 -5.16 8.00 14.13
C ASP A 7 -4.45 6.88 14.89
N HIS A 8 -3.63 6.11 14.19
CA HIS A 8 -2.81 5.02 14.72
C HIS A 8 -1.32 5.16 14.35
N HIS A 9 -0.96 6.15 13.53
CA HIS A 9 0.43 6.34 13.09
C HIS A 9 1.28 6.98 14.18
N HIS A 10 2.35 6.32 14.57
CA HIS A 10 3.26 6.79 15.62
C HIS A 10 3.77 8.23 15.38
N THR A 11 4.01 8.60 14.11
CA THR A 11 4.51 9.92 13.70
C THR A 11 3.48 11.04 13.84
N ASN A 12 2.20 10.71 13.97
CA ASN A 12 1.10 11.67 14.01
C ASN A 12 0.60 11.95 15.43
N LYS A 13 1.26 11.40 16.44
CA LYS A 13 0.91 11.67 17.84
C LYS A 13 0.98 13.17 18.11
N ILE A 14 -0.12 13.72 18.65
CA ILE A 14 -0.21 15.12 19.04
C ILE A 14 -0.40 15.25 20.55
N ASP A 15 0.28 16.24 21.15
CA ASP A 15 0.22 16.48 22.58
C ASP A 15 -0.87 17.53 22.97
N LYS A 16 -1.58 18.06 21.97
CA LYS A 16 -2.67 19.02 22.19
C LYS A 16 -3.99 18.28 22.43
N PRO A 17 -4.89 18.82 23.28
CA PRO A 17 -6.23 18.27 23.44
C PRO A 17 -6.98 18.22 22.11
N PHE A 18 -7.62 17.08 21.83
CA PHE A 18 -8.46 16.87 20.65
C PHE A 18 -9.68 16.00 21.03
N GLU A 19 -10.74 16.10 20.26
CA GLU A 19 -11.87 15.19 20.34
C GLU A 19 -11.60 14.00 19.39
N GLY A 20 -11.74 12.76 19.89
CA GLY A 20 -11.43 11.54 19.14
C GLY A 20 -10.53 10.60 19.93
N ALA A 21 -9.70 9.81 19.24
CA ALA A 21 -8.77 8.88 19.86
C ALA A 21 -7.49 8.67 19.05
N PHE A 22 -6.39 8.48 19.75
CA PHE A 22 -5.12 8.02 19.21
C PHE A 22 -4.70 6.74 19.94
N LYS A 23 -4.34 5.71 19.18
CA LYS A 23 -3.82 4.47 19.75
C LYS A 23 -2.94 3.76 18.71
N ILE A 24 -1.80 3.23 19.15
CA ILE A 24 -0.95 2.38 18.30
C ILE A 24 -1.59 1.00 18.21
N VAL A 25 -2.30 0.79 17.11
CA VAL A 25 -3.01 -0.45 16.74
C VAL A 25 -2.86 -0.66 15.23
N PRO A 26 -3.22 -1.84 14.68
CA PRO A 26 -2.95 -2.14 13.26
C PRO A 26 -3.65 -1.22 12.25
N SER A 27 -4.80 -0.63 12.59
CA SER A 27 -5.52 0.27 11.67
C SER A 27 -6.25 1.41 12.38
N ALA A 28 -6.53 2.50 11.66
CA ALA A 28 -7.40 3.58 12.14
C ALA A 28 -8.85 3.11 12.35
N ALA A 29 -9.32 2.11 11.57
CA ALA A 29 -10.63 1.49 11.77
C ALA A 29 -10.74 0.86 13.17
N HIS A 30 -9.68 0.24 13.66
CA HIS A 30 -9.60 -0.33 15.00
C HIS A 30 -9.71 0.76 16.09
N VAL A 31 -9.06 1.92 15.91
CA VAL A 31 -9.19 3.06 16.84
C VAL A 31 -10.62 3.51 16.92
N ILE A 32 -11.29 3.71 15.77
CA ILE A 32 -12.68 4.14 15.67
C ILE A 32 -13.62 3.11 16.29
N TYR A 33 -13.41 1.83 16.02
CA TYR A 33 -14.22 0.75 16.57
C TYR A 33 -14.17 0.74 18.12
N ASN A 34 -12.97 0.83 18.69
CA ASN A 34 -12.81 0.87 20.14
C ASN A 34 -13.44 2.12 20.77
N TYR A 35 -13.36 3.28 20.11
CA TYR A 35 -13.92 4.52 20.60
C TYR A 35 -15.46 4.50 20.65
N TYR A 36 -16.08 3.88 19.65
CA TYR A 36 -17.54 3.80 19.52
C TYR A 36 -18.12 2.44 19.91
N LYS A 37 -17.35 1.55 20.53
CA LYS A 37 -17.72 0.16 20.78
C LYS A 37 -19.13 -0.01 21.35
N ASP A 38 -19.51 0.80 22.34
CA ASP A 38 -20.81 0.72 23.01
C ASP A 38 -21.95 1.35 22.19
N ARG A 39 -21.68 1.95 21.07
CA ARG A 39 -22.67 2.56 20.17
C ARG A 39 -23.03 1.70 18.97
N PHE A 40 -22.24 0.66 18.71
CA PHE A 40 -22.55 -0.26 17.63
C PHE A 40 -23.69 -1.20 18.05
N THR A 41 -24.71 -1.30 17.21
CA THR A 41 -25.84 -2.23 17.40
C THR A 41 -25.58 -3.60 16.79
N ARG A 42 -24.45 -3.77 16.11
CA ARG A 42 -24.03 -4.95 15.40
C ARG A 42 -22.54 -5.21 15.67
N ASP A 43 -22.14 -6.46 15.66
CA ASP A 43 -20.73 -6.83 15.71
C ASP A 43 -20.05 -6.55 14.36
N HIS A 44 -18.95 -5.81 14.38
CA HIS A 44 -18.09 -5.50 13.24
C HIS A 44 -16.68 -6.05 13.42
N SER A 45 -16.47 -6.94 14.37
CA SER A 45 -15.13 -7.47 14.71
C SER A 45 -14.42 -8.11 13.51
N GLU A 46 -15.14 -8.85 12.67
CA GLU A 46 -14.60 -9.48 11.46
C GLU A 46 -14.13 -8.42 10.44
N LEU A 47 -14.95 -7.37 10.21
CA LEU A 47 -14.57 -6.27 9.31
C LEU A 47 -13.36 -5.51 9.83
N ILE A 48 -13.27 -5.29 11.15
CA ILE A 48 -12.11 -4.63 11.77
C ILE A 48 -10.87 -5.50 11.67
N ALA A 49 -10.97 -6.80 11.96
CA ALA A 49 -9.85 -7.73 11.78
C ALA A 49 -9.34 -7.76 10.32
N ALA A 50 -10.26 -7.66 9.36
CA ALA A 50 -9.90 -7.54 7.95
C ALA A 50 -9.17 -6.23 7.63
N ALA A 51 -9.65 -5.11 8.16
CA ALA A 51 -9.00 -3.80 7.99
C ALA A 51 -7.61 -3.79 8.64
N ASP A 52 -7.47 -4.35 9.84
CA ASP A 52 -6.20 -4.50 10.55
C ASP A 52 -5.18 -5.27 9.72
N LYS A 53 -5.59 -6.43 9.19
CA LYS A 53 -4.75 -7.29 8.36
C LYS A 53 -4.24 -6.60 7.10
N ILE A 54 -5.12 -5.85 6.42
CA ILE A 54 -4.78 -5.15 5.17
C ILE A 54 -3.87 -3.94 5.45
N ASP A 55 -4.17 -3.16 6.48
CA ASP A 55 -3.45 -1.92 6.79
C ASP A 55 -2.05 -2.21 7.35
N SER A 56 -1.93 -3.22 8.22
CA SER A 56 -0.63 -3.70 8.74
C SER A 56 0.17 -4.52 7.74
N ALA A 57 -0.39 -4.82 6.56
CA ALA A 57 0.20 -5.71 5.55
C ALA A 57 0.55 -7.12 6.09
N ASP A 58 -0.26 -7.64 7.02
CA ASP A 58 -0.10 -8.98 7.58
C ASP A 58 -0.78 -10.02 6.67
N LEU A 59 -0.28 -10.12 5.45
CA LEU A 59 -0.81 -10.98 4.40
C LEU A 59 0.07 -12.21 4.21
N SER A 60 -0.56 -13.35 3.98
CA SER A 60 0.14 -14.57 3.55
C SER A 60 0.49 -14.52 2.07
N LEU A 61 1.43 -15.37 1.66
CA LEU A 61 1.82 -15.51 0.25
C LEU A 61 0.63 -15.89 -0.64
N ASP A 62 -0.24 -16.82 -0.16
CA ASP A 62 -1.42 -17.27 -0.91
C ASP A 62 -2.44 -16.14 -1.10
N GLU A 63 -2.67 -15.31 -0.08
CA GLU A 63 -3.55 -14.14 -0.16
C GLU A 63 -3.08 -13.09 -1.18
N VAL A 64 -1.77 -12.94 -1.34
CA VAL A 64 -1.21 -12.00 -2.33
C VAL A 64 -1.24 -12.59 -3.74
N LEU A 65 -0.96 -13.89 -3.90
CA LEU A 65 -0.92 -14.57 -5.20
C LEU A 65 -2.30 -14.86 -5.78
N TYR A 66 -3.27 -15.19 -4.91
CA TYR A 66 -4.61 -15.65 -5.28
C TYR A 66 -5.70 -14.89 -4.51
N PRO A 67 -5.76 -13.56 -4.64
CA PRO A 67 -6.69 -12.72 -3.89
C PRO A 67 -8.16 -13.12 -4.12
N GLU A 68 -8.47 -13.77 -5.25
CA GLU A 68 -9.81 -14.27 -5.56
C GLU A 68 -10.33 -15.33 -4.60
N LYS A 69 -9.45 -16.01 -3.86
CA LYS A 69 -9.83 -16.99 -2.82
C LYS A 69 -10.20 -16.31 -1.49
N TYR A 70 -9.86 -15.04 -1.34
CA TYR A 70 -9.95 -14.29 -0.08
C TYR A 70 -10.80 -13.04 -0.27
N GLY A 71 -12.09 -13.14 -0.01
CA GLY A 71 -13.07 -12.10 -0.31
C GLY A 71 -12.70 -10.71 0.21
N VAL A 72 -12.17 -10.62 1.43
CA VAL A 72 -11.70 -9.37 2.04
C VAL A 72 -10.54 -8.75 1.25
N ILE A 73 -9.56 -9.57 0.85
CA ILE A 73 -8.38 -9.10 0.11
C ILE A 73 -8.82 -8.62 -1.27
N LEU A 74 -9.67 -9.41 -1.95
CA LEU A 74 -10.21 -9.03 -3.24
C LEU A 74 -11.02 -7.74 -3.17
N LEU A 75 -11.87 -7.59 -2.15
CA LEU A 75 -12.65 -6.38 -1.94
C LEU A 75 -11.76 -5.15 -1.72
N SER A 76 -10.68 -5.29 -0.93
CA SER A 76 -9.73 -4.21 -0.69
C SER A 76 -9.08 -3.71 -1.98
N MET A 77 -8.85 -4.60 -2.96
CA MET A 77 -8.29 -4.24 -4.26
C MET A 77 -9.24 -3.37 -5.10
N THR A 78 -10.53 -3.39 -4.81
CA THR A 78 -11.52 -2.53 -5.49
C THR A 78 -11.52 -1.09 -4.98
N ILE A 79 -10.95 -0.85 -3.79
CA ILE A 79 -10.97 0.44 -3.08
C ILE A 79 -9.67 1.24 -3.35
N LEU A 80 -8.56 0.56 -3.63
CA LEU A 80 -7.21 1.14 -3.70
C LEU A 80 -6.87 1.85 -5.03
N GLY A 81 -7.86 2.15 -5.88
CA GLY A 81 -7.65 2.90 -7.10
C GLY A 81 -7.32 4.37 -6.82
N ARG A 82 -6.05 4.78 -7.00
CA ARG A 82 -5.64 6.19 -6.84
C ARG A 82 -6.18 7.12 -7.94
N ASP A 83 -6.54 6.56 -9.08
CA ASP A 83 -6.90 7.33 -10.27
C ASP A 83 -8.42 7.55 -10.42
N GLU A 84 -9.22 6.94 -9.57
CA GLU A 84 -10.68 7.04 -9.62
C GLU A 84 -11.20 7.34 -8.21
N TYR A 85 -11.38 8.63 -7.91
CA TYR A 85 -12.16 9.05 -6.75
C TYR A 85 -13.62 8.68 -7.02
N ASP A 86 -14.07 7.57 -6.44
CA ASP A 86 -15.41 7.03 -6.65
C ASP A 86 -16.20 7.04 -5.35
N GLU A 87 -16.63 8.25 -4.99
CA GLU A 87 -17.42 8.48 -3.79
C GLU A 87 -18.73 7.67 -3.79
N ASN A 88 -19.35 7.49 -4.97
CA ASN A 88 -20.58 6.71 -5.09
C ASN A 88 -20.37 5.25 -4.71
N TYR A 89 -19.24 4.66 -5.13
CA TYR A 89 -18.91 3.29 -4.77
C TYR A 89 -18.55 3.14 -3.30
N TRP A 90 -17.80 4.08 -2.75
CA TRP A 90 -17.47 4.06 -1.33
C TRP A 90 -18.72 4.20 -0.46
N ASN A 91 -19.63 5.10 -0.80
CA ASN A 91 -20.92 5.24 -0.13
C ASN A 91 -21.77 3.97 -0.25
N LEU A 92 -21.75 3.30 -1.42
CA LEU A 92 -22.40 2.00 -1.59
C LEU A 92 -21.81 0.97 -0.61
N LEU A 93 -20.48 0.83 -0.55
CA LEU A 93 -19.83 -0.10 0.39
C LEU A 93 -20.20 0.18 1.84
N VAL A 94 -20.15 1.44 2.26
CA VAL A 94 -20.60 1.84 3.61
C VAL A 94 -22.04 1.42 3.85
N HIS A 95 -22.93 1.61 2.88
CA HIS A 95 -24.35 1.22 3.00
C HIS A 95 -24.54 -0.30 3.10
N LEU A 96 -23.76 -1.06 2.32
CA LEU A 96 -23.78 -2.51 2.35
C LEU A 96 -23.24 -3.07 3.66
N PHE A 97 -22.09 -2.60 4.14
CA PHE A 97 -21.47 -3.05 5.40
C PHE A 97 -22.31 -2.73 6.64
N ARG A 98 -23.22 -1.75 6.57
CA ARG A 98 -24.19 -1.50 7.65
C ARG A 98 -25.24 -2.61 7.80
N LYS A 99 -25.43 -3.44 6.76
CA LYS A 99 -26.53 -4.41 6.70
C LYS A 99 -26.07 -5.85 6.51
N PHE A 100 -24.95 -6.05 5.83
CA PHE A 100 -24.52 -7.34 5.32
C PHE A 100 -23.10 -7.68 5.78
N GLU A 101 -22.80 -8.96 5.90
CA GLU A 101 -21.46 -9.47 6.08
C GLU A 101 -20.70 -9.45 4.75
N ILE A 102 -19.36 -9.61 4.81
CA ILE A 102 -18.47 -9.48 3.65
C ILE A 102 -18.89 -10.37 2.49
N ASP A 103 -19.26 -11.62 2.76
CA ASP A 103 -19.67 -12.58 1.73
C ASP A 103 -20.93 -12.16 0.97
N GLU A 104 -21.86 -11.49 1.63
CA GLU A 104 -23.06 -10.94 1.00
C GLU A 104 -22.73 -9.65 0.22
N VAL A 105 -21.84 -8.81 0.75
CA VAL A 105 -21.36 -7.60 0.05
C VAL A 105 -20.70 -7.98 -1.29
N LEU A 106 -19.91 -9.04 -1.33
CA LEU A 106 -19.25 -9.54 -2.54
C LEU A 106 -20.23 -10.01 -3.62
N LYS A 107 -21.44 -10.43 -3.25
CA LYS A 107 -22.49 -10.84 -4.21
C LYS A 107 -23.20 -9.67 -4.86
N HIS A 108 -23.06 -8.43 -4.33
CA HIS A 108 -23.69 -7.27 -4.92
C HIS A 108 -23.16 -7.02 -6.35
N PRO A 109 -24.01 -6.81 -7.36
CA PRO A 109 -23.60 -6.77 -8.78
C PRO A 109 -22.47 -5.78 -9.07
N GLN A 110 -22.52 -4.57 -8.52
CA GLN A 110 -21.47 -3.58 -8.72
C GLN A 110 -20.15 -3.96 -8.03
N VAL A 111 -20.21 -4.58 -6.84
CA VAL A 111 -19.02 -5.06 -6.12
C VAL A 111 -18.39 -6.20 -6.88
N LYS A 112 -19.21 -7.18 -7.31
CA LYS A 112 -18.74 -8.33 -8.09
C LYS A 112 -18.05 -7.88 -9.39
N ALA A 113 -18.66 -6.98 -10.15
CA ALA A 113 -18.08 -6.47 -11.40
C ALA A 113 -16.70 -5.80 -11.17
N ARG A 114 -16.52 -5.07 -10.05
CA ARG A 114 -15.23 -4.48 -9.69
C ARG A 114 -14.21 -5.50 -9.22
N CYS A 115 -14.66 -6.52 -8.51
CA CYS A 115 -13.80 -7.65 -8.13
C CYS A 115 -13.29 -8.40 -9.36
N ASP A 116 -14.17 -8.72 -10.31
CA ASP A 116 -13.81 -9.37 -11.57
C ASP A 116 -12.78 -8.53 -12.35
N ALA A 117 -13.01 -7.22 -12.44
CA ALA A 117 -12.06 -6.29 -13.07
C ALA A 117 -10.72 -6.21 -12.32
N ALA A 118 -10.73 -6.23 -10.99
CA ALA A 118 -9.51 -6.23 -10.18
C ALA A 118 -8.68 -7.52 -10.39
N ILE A 119 -9.32 -8.69 -10.50
CA ILE A 119 -8.67 -9.96 -10.81
C ILE A 119 -7.95 -9.87 -12.17
N GLU A 120 -8.63 -9.40 -13.21
CA GLU A 120 -8.03 -9.28 -14.53
C GLU A 120 -6.88 -8.27 -14.57
N LYS A 121 -7.05 -7.10 -13.96
CA LYS A 121 -5.96 -6.12 -13.79
C LYS A 121 -4.75 -6.74 -13.06
N ASN A 122 -4.99 -7.54 -12.01
CA ASN A 122 -3.92 -8.16 -11.24
C ASN A 122 -3.16 -9.24 -12.04
N LYS A 123 -3.84 -10.01 -12.88
CA LYS A 123 -3.21 -10.96 -13.81
C LYS A 123 -2.27 -10.25 -14.78
N ILE A 124 -2.75 -9.17 -15.42
CA ILE A 124 -1.95 -8.36 -16.33
C ILE A 124 -0.75 -7.76 -15.61
N TYR A 125 -0.97 -7.21 -14.41
CA TYR A 125 0.08 -6.61 -13.59
C TYR A 125 1.17 -7.62 -13.20
N LYS A 126 0.78 -8.86 -12.89
CA LYS A 126 1.71 -9.96 -12.62
C LYS A 126 2.68 -10.20 -13.77
N GLU A 127 2.19 -10.25 -15.00
CA GLU A 127 3.04 -10.46 -16.17
C GLU A 127 3.93 -9.24 -16.46
N ILE A 128 3.41 -8.03 -16.24
CA ILE A 128 4.21 -6.80 -16.34
C ILE A 128 5.33 -6.81 -15.30
N LEU A 129 5.06 -7.15 -14.06
CA LEU A 129 6.10 -7.25 -13.02
C LEU A 129 7.19 -8.24 -13.39
N LYS A 130 6.84 -9.44 -13.87
CA LYS A 130 7.83 -10.44 -14.32
C LYS A 130 8.74 -9.92 -15.42
N LYS A 131 8.20 -9.11 -16.34
CA LYS A 131 8.92 -8.60 -17.51
C LYS A 131 9.78 -7.37 -17.19
N HIS A 132 9.31 -6.52 -16.26
CA HIS A 132 9.90 -5.19 -16.00
C HIS A 132 10.56 -5.07 -14.62
N THR A 133 10.71 -6.18 -13.91
CA THR A 133 11.44 -6.24 -12.65
C THR A 133 12.73 -7.01 -12.83
N THR A 134 13.84 -6.44 -12.40
CA THR A 134 15.13 -7.11 -12.27
C THR A 134 15.47 -7.30 -10.81
N LEU A 135 16.04 -8.45 -10.46
CA LEU A 135 16.59 -8.70 -9.14
C LEU A 135 18.08 -8.38 -9.16
N ASN A 136 18.51 -7.43 -8.34
CA ASN A 136 19.91 -7.12 -8.11
C ASN A 136 20.24 -7.45 -6.64
N GLY A 137 20.98 -8.54 -6.42
CA GLY A 137 21.16 -9.09 -5.08
C GLY A 137 19.80 -9.34 -4.39
N HIS A 138 19.55 -8.63 -3.30
CA HIS A 138 18.30 -8.70 -2.53
C HIS A 138 17.36 -7.50 -2.76
N VAL A 139 17.59 -6.73 -3.83
CA VAL A 139 16.77 -5.56 -4.22
C VAL A 139 16.02 -5.88 -5.50
N SER A 140 14.68 -5.86 -5.48
CA SER A 140 13.87 -5.94 -6.69
C SER A 140 13.64 -4.54 -7.26
N ILE A 141 13.98 -4.34 -8.54
CA ILE A 141 13.90 -3.05 -9.22
C ILE A 141 12.91 -3.18 -10.37
N THR A 142 11.78 -2.47 -10.24
CA THR A 142 10.74 -2.42 -11.29
C THR A 142 10.78 -1.06 -11.97
N ASP A 143 11.08 -1.04 -13.28
CA ASP A 143 11.14 0.19 -14.07
C ASP A 143 9.89 0.33 -14.95
N PHE A 144 9.04 1.29 -14.62
CA PHE A 144 7.82 1.61 -15.36
C PHE A 144 7.94 2.84 -16.25
N ARG A 145 9.14 3.39 -16.47
CA ARG A 145 9.34 4.57 -17.31
C ARG A 145 8.96 4.37 -18.78
N ALA A 146 8.90 3.12 -19.25
CA ALA A 146 8.40 2.79 -20.58
C ALA A 146 6.88 2.91 -20.74
N PHE A 147 6.12 3.03 -19.64
CA PHE A 147 4.66 3.07 -19.68
C PHE A 147 4.17 4.52 -19.65
N THR A 148 3.19 4.83 -20.51
CA THR A 148 2.48 6.10 -20.49
C THR A 148 1.41 6.15 -19.40
N LYS A 149 0.77 5.01 -19.12
CA LYS A 149 -0.15 4.83 -17.99
C LYS A 149 0.44 3.82 -17.02
N MET A 150 0.52 4.22 -15.76
CA MET A 150 1.05 3.37 -14.71
C MET A 150 0.28 2.05 -14.60
N PRO A 151 0.92 0.89 -14.73
CA PRO A 151 0.28 -0.39 -14.46
C PRO A 151 -0.13 -0.50 -12.99
N THR A 152 -1.35 -1.01 -12.74
CA THR A 152 -1.91 -1.12 -11.40
C THR A 152 -2.30 -2.56 -11.08
N GLY A 153 -2.14 -2.96 -9.82
CA GLY A 153 -2.47 -4.28 -9.30
C GLY A 153 -2.13 -4.36 -7.81
N ASN A 154 -2.13 -5.55 -7.26
CA ASN A 154 -1.76 -5.75 -5.86
C ASN A 154 -0.32 -5.28 -5.62
N ARG A 155 -0.16 -4.25 -4.77
CA ARG A 155 1.14 -3.62 -4.49
C ARG A 155 2.18 -4.59 -3.89
N PHE A 156 1.73 -5.67 -3.26
CA PHE A 156 2.58 -6.67 -2.61
C PHE A 156 3.01 -7.82 -3.54
N LEU A 157 2.44 -7.86 -4.75
CA LEU A 157 2.68 -8.95 -5.70
C LEU A 157 4.16 -9.08 -6.10
N VAL A 158 4.90 -7.98 -6.11
CA VAL A 158 6.35 -8.00 -6.40
C VAL A 158 7.11 -8.86 -5.40
N TYR A 159 6.75 -8.86 -4.11
CA TYR A 159 7.44 -9.63 -3.07
C TYR A 159 7.14 -11.13 -3.14
N SER A 160 5.98 -11.51 -3.69
CA SER A 160 5.64 -12.91 -3.92
C SER A 160 6.29 -13.47 -5.18
N LEU A 161 6.60 -12.61 -6.15
CA LEU A 161 7.28 -13.00 -7.40
C LEU A 161 8.81 -13.03 -7.25
N PHE A 162 9.35 -12.25 -6.33
CA PHE A 162 10.79 -12.13 -6.04
C PHE A 162 11.02 -12.31 -4.54
N PRO A 163 10.84 -13.53 -4.01
CA PRO A 163 10.87 -13.80 -2.57
C PRO A 163 12.26 -13.58 -1.93
N GLU A 164 13.33 -13.57 -2.74
CA GLU A 164 14.68 -13.26 -2.31
C GLU A 164 14.86 -11.77 -1.96
N ALA A 165 14.00 -10.90 -2.52
CA ALA A 165 14.10 -9.46 -2.29
C ALA A 165 13.67 -9.10 -0.86
N VAL A 166 14.49 -8.35 -0.15
CA VAL A 166 14.16 -7.73 1.15
C VAL A 166 13.50 -6.37 0.97
N VAL A 167 13.68 -5.76 -0.21
CA VAL A 167 13.18 -4.42 -0.54
C VAL A 167 12.87 -4.32 -2.03
N SER A 168 11.86 -3.53 -2.37
CA SER A 168 11.45 -3.25 -3.75
C SER A 168 11.61 -1.77 -4.06
N VAL A 169 12.19 -1.47 -5.21
CA VAL A 169 12.29 -0.13 -5.81
C VAL A 169 11.40 -0.08 -7.04
N LYS A 170 10.51 0.91 -7.11
CA LYS A 170 9.64 1.16 -8.26
C LYS A 170 9.94 2.53 -8.82
N ILE A 171 10.28 2.59 -10.10
CA ILE A 171 10.69 3.81 -10.80
C ILE A 171 9.64 4.11 -11.88
N ARG A 172 9.16 5.36 -11.95
CA ARG A 172 8.22 5.80 -12.98
C ARG A 172 8.37 7.30 -13.27
N TYR A 173 7.88 7.74 -14.40
CA TYR A 173 7.60 9.16 -14.58
C TYR A 173 6.38 9.57 -13.75
N ASP A 174 6.42 10.77 -13.16
CA ASP A 174 5.35 11.30 -12.31
C ASP A 174 4.41 12.23 -13.07
N ASP A 175 4.83 12.66 -14.26
CA ASP A 175 4.11 13.55 -15.17
C ASP A 175 4.11 13.03 -16.61
N ALA A 176 3.19 13.58 -17.43
CA ALA A 176 3.04 13.23 -18.83
C ALA A 176 4.25 13.72 -19.67
N ASP A 177 4.87 14.82 -19.29
CA ASP A 177 5.99 15.45 -19.99
C ASP A 177 7.32 14.78 -19.68
N LYS A 178 7.33 13.77 -18.79
CA LYS A 178 8.52 13.01 -18.38
C LYS A 178 9.63 13.87 -17.77
N THR A 179 9.28 15.00 -17.20
CA THR A 179 10.24 15.93 -16.58
C THR A 179 10.56 15.55 -15.14
N ARG A 180 9.69 14.75 -14.51
CA ARG A 180 9.84 14.31 -13.12
C ARG A 180 9.78 12.79 -13.00
N ILE A 181 10.63 12.27 -12.13
CA ILE A 181 10.65 10.86 -11.74
C ILE A 181 10.12 10.72 -10.32
N ALA A 182 9.29 9.71 -10.11
CA ALA A 182 8.92 9.22 -8.80
C ALA A 182 9.59 7.86 -8.56
N VAL A 183 10.29 7.74 -7.45
CA VAL A 183 10.83 6.47 -6.94
C VAL A 183 10.08 6.12 -5.66
N SER A 184 9.52 4.92 -5.61
CA SER A 184 8.87 4.39 -4.41
C SER A 184 9.67 3.18 -3.93
N VAL A 185 9.96 3.15 -2.63
CA VAL A 185 10.71 2.06 -2.00
C VAL A 185 9.86 1.46 -0.89
N GLY A 186 9.83 0.12 -0.83
CA GLY A 186 9.08 -0.59 0.19
C GLY A 186 9.80 -1.85 0.65
N HIS A 187 9.77 -2.13 1.95
CA HIS A 187 10.26 -3.39 2.49
C HIS A 187 9.38 -4.55 2.06
N SER A 188 9.98 -5.71 1.85
CA SER A 188 9.22 -6.94 1.66
C SER A 188 8.41 -7.27 2.91
N ILE A 189 7.14 -7.62 2.70
CA ILE A 189 6.28 -8.08 3.79
C ILE A 189 6.56 -9.55 4.17
N PHE A 190 7.25 -10.29 3.29
CA PHE A 190 7.61 -11.70 3.49
C PHE A 190 9.05 -11.87 3.97
N ASN A 191 10.02 -11.22 3.30
CA ASN A 191 11.43 -11.25 3.68
C ASN A 191 11.79 -9.97 4.44
N ARG A 192 11.56 -9.96 5.76
CA ARG A 192 11.68 -8.78 6.62
C ARG A 192 13.12 -8.47 7.07
N ASN A 193 14.10 -8.75 6.22
CA ASN A 193 15.53 -8.58 6.53
C ASN A 193 16.12 -7.23 6.05
N CYS A 194 15.30 -6.29 5.58
CA CYS A 194 15.77 -4.95 5.23
C CYS A 194 16.08 -4.14 6.50
N LYS A 195 17.32 -3.66 6.62
CA LYS A 195 17.80 -2.86 7.76
C LYS A 195 17.65 -1.35 7.51
N VAL A 196 17.63 -0.93 6.24
CA VAL A 196 17.59 0.48 5.86
C VAL A 196 16.25 1.12 6.24
N ASN A 197 16.27 2.22 6.99
CA ASN A 197 15.11 3.10 7.10
C ASN A 197 14.94 3.86 5.77
N VAL A 198 14.00 3.43 4.93
CA VAL A 198 13.83 4.02 3.60
C VAL A 198 13.25 5.43 3.65
N GLY A 199 12.57 5.81 4.72
CA GLY A 199 12.11 7.18 4.94
C GLY A 199 13.26 8.15 5.16
N VAL A 200 14.19 7.79 6.05
CA VAL A 200 15.43 8.56 6.30
C VAL A 200 16.30 8.59 5.05
N MET A 201 16.50 7.43 4.40
CA MET A 201 17.28 7.36 3.16
C MET A 201 16.75 8.31 2.09
N LEU A 202 15.45 8.26 1.79
CA LEU A 202 14.87 9.07 0.71
C LEU A 202 14.75 10.55 1.04
N SER A 203 14.92 10.98 2.30
CA SER A 203 15.00 12.40 2.63
C SER A 203 16.19 13.09 1.99
N ALA A 204 17.29 12.36 1.75
CA ALA A 204 18.45 12.86 1.00
C ALA A 204 18.20 12.98 -0.53
N PHE A 205 17.07 12.47 -1.03
CA PHE A 205 16.69 12.44 -2.45
C PHE A 205 15.35 13.16 -2.70
N GLU A 206 15.08 14.24 -2.00
CA GLU A 206 13.86 15.06 -2.15
C GLU A 206 12.57 14.28 -1.82
N GLY A 207 12.63 13.40 -0.84
CA GLY A 207 11.53 12.52 -0.46
C GLY A 207 11.40 12.32 1.05
N GLY A 208 10.79 11.21 1.41
CA GLY A 208 10.58 10.80 2.79
C GLY A 208 9.46 9.78 2.90
N GLY A 209 9.13 9.43 4.15
CA GLY A 209 8.08 8.46 4.45
C GLY A 209 8.36 7.71 5.75
N HIS A 210 7.80 6.51 5.84
CA HIS A 210 7.98 5.62 6.98
C HIS A 210 9.24 4.77 6.83
N ARG A 211 9.69 4.15 7.93
CA ARG A 211 10.83 3.22 7.94
C ARG A 211 10.72 2.16 6.83
N ALA A 212 9.55 1.58 6.63
CA ALA A 212 9.36 0.45 5.71
C ALA A 212 8.76 0.84 4.35
N ALA A 213 8.31 2.08 4.16
CA ALA A 213 7.69 2.53 2.91
C ALA A 213 7.84 4.04 2.73
N ALA A 214 8.49 4.44 1.65
CA ALA A 214 8.78 5.84 1.37
C ALA A 214 8.80 6.12 -0.13
N SER A 215 8.78 7.40 -0.50
CA SER A 215 8.92 7.82 -1.89
C SER A 215 9.64 9.16 -2.01
N CYS A 216 10.31 9.37 -3.14
CA CYS A 216 10.86 10.65 -3.53
C CYS A 216 10.39 11.04 -4.93
N ARG A 217 10.43 12.35 -5.22
CA ARG A 217 10.10 12.92 -6.52
C ARG A 217 11.11 13.99 -6.86
N PHE A 218 11.78 13.83 -8.00
CA PHE A 218 12.84 14.73 -8.43
C PHE A 218 12.82 14.95 -9.94
N ASN A 219 13.54 15.99 -10.42
CA ASN A 219 13.70 16.27 -11.84
C ASN A 219 14.39 15.07 -12.54
N ALA A 220 13.89 14.68 -13.73
CA ALA A 220 14.42 13.55 -14.50
C ALA A 220 15.91 13.65 -14.82
N GLU A 221 16.48 14.85 -14.91
CA GLU A 221 17.91 15.09 -15.09
C GLU A 221 18.79 14.53 -13.96
N LYS A 222 18.22 14.35 -12.75
CA LYS A 222 18.93 13.76 -11.61
C LYS A 222 18.86 12.24 -11.59
N ALA A 223 18.17 11.61 -12.53
CA ALA A 223 17.89 10.17 -12.50
C ALA A 223 19.15 9.33 -12.51
N ASP A 224 20.13 9.69 -13.38
CA ASP A 224 21.37 8.96 -13.53
C ASP A 224 22.31 9.08 -12.32
N ASP A 225 22.09 10.09 -11.47
CA ASP A 225 22.80 10.27 -10.20
C ASP A 225 22.04 9.62 -9.03
N TYR A 226 20.74 9.89 -8.89
CA TYR A 226 19.96 9.51 -7.71
C TYR A 226 19.60 8.02 -7.69
N ILE A 227 19.16 7.46 -8.82
CA ILE A 227 18.70 6.07 -8.86
C ILE A 227 19.82 5.09 -8.51
N PRO A 228 21.04 5.17 -9.09
CA PRO A 228 22.13 4.30 -8.71
C PRO A 228 22.52 4.41 -7.23
N LYS A 229 22.54 5.63 -6.68
CA LYS A 229 22.86 5.85 -5.24
C LYS A 229 21.83 5.22 -4.32
N ILE A 230 20.52 5.37 -4.64
CA ILE A 230 19.43 4.74 -3.90
C ILE A 230 19.61 3.22 -3.90
N ILE A 231 19.87 2.63 -5.06
CA ILE A 231 20.05 1.18 -5.21
C ILE A 231 21.29 0.71 -4.45
N ASP A 232 22.41 1.45 -4.51
CA ASP A 232 23.65 1.10 -3.81
C ASP A 232 23.48 1.10 -2.29
N ILE A 233 22.79 2.09 -1.72
CA ILE A 233 22.47 2.12 -0.27
C ILE A 233 21.62 0.90 0.11
N LEU A 234 20.63 0.54 -0.70
CA LEU A 234 19.78 -0.61 -0.45
C LEU A 234 20.53 -1.94 -0.56
N LEU A 235 21.49 -2.04 -1.49
CA LEU A 235 22.36 -3.22 -1.65
C LEU A 235 23.30 -3.42 -0.47
N ARG A 236 23.81 -2.36 0.14
CA ARG A 236 24.60 -2.46 1.37
C ARG A 236 23.78 -2.95 2.55
N ASN A 237 22.49 -2.63 2.58
CA ASN A 237 21.54 -3.04 3.61
C ASN A 237 22.01 -2.77 5.04
N GLU A 238 22.62 -1.62 5.26
CA GLU A 238 23.13 -1.17 6.56
C GLU A 238 22.06 -0.35 7.29
N ASP A 239 22.07 -0.41 8.63
CA ASP A 239 21.20 0.45 9.44
C ASP A 239 21.65 1.90 9.29
N ASN A 240 20.72 2.80 9.05
CA ASN A 240 20.94 4.23 8.86
C ASN A 240 20.15 5.10 9.86
N GLU A 241 19.69 4.50 10.94
CA GLU A 241 19.15 5.20 12.11
C GLU A 241 20.29 5.33 13.14
N GLY A 242 21.15 6.33 12.93
CA GLY A 242 22.22 6.66 13.86
C GLY A 242 21.76 7.44 15.07
#